data_3820bd85108641dde44920cff0d0453f
#
_entry.id   3820bd85108641dde44920cff0d0453f
#
_cell.length_a   1.000
_cell.length_b   1.000
_cell.length_c   1.000
_cell.angle_alpha   90.00
_cell.angle_beta   90.00
_cell.angle_gamma   90.00
#
_symmetry.space_group_name_H-M   'P 1'
#
loop_
_entity.id
_entity.type
_entity.pdbx_description
1 polymer ?
#
loop_
_entity_poly.entity_id
_entity_poly.type
_entity_poly.pdbx_seq_one_letter_code
_entity_poly.pdbx_strand_id
1 'polypeptide(L)'
;MNGPDLPPEIACYHQRCVPEPMRLSIVVATTHAWPFLKPCLESLLPQCEALGAELVISDSTGECLPHPLPHSFSKIRHLALPGASVFDLRAKATGEATGEIVAWTEDHCVPAPDWCQKIREAHDRLPDADIIGGAVANGSQDSPIDWSNFLCTFGPFIPPMGRPPKNRAPAVANLSIKRRALPSVPIRAGFIEIACEARLLSAGRIRFDDSILVTHIQSWGFWGTFAAHFHNGRSTTGLLADALSPARRLRQMIVCFLMPIELMRTSVTPLLGKPGVPWGRNLPLMFALALAFSAGELVGLATNGAGRSPHFLE
;
A
#
# COMPACT_ATOMS: atom_id res chain seq x y z
N MET A 1 -67.73 41.79 8.13
CA MET A 1 -66.92 41.11 9.18
C MET A 1 -65.92 40.24 8.44
N ASN A 2 -64.72 40.76 8.36
CA ASN A 2 -63.59 40.13 7.68
C ASN A 2 -62.94 39.11 8.60
N GLY A 3 -62.87 37.85 8.19
CA GLY A 3 -62.11 36.82 8.92
C GLY A 3 -60.60 37.04 8.75
N PRO A 4 -59.76 36.56 9.71
CA PRO A 4 -58.34 36.79 9.66
C PRO A 4 -57.62 35.95 8.62
N ASP A 5 -56.76 36.58 7.83
CA ASP A 5 -55.80 35.96 6.92
C ASP A 5 -54.87 35.05 7.70
N LEU A 6 -54.76 33.77 7.28
CA LEU A 6 -53.73 32.84 7.72
C LEU A 6 -52.41 33.15 7.03
N PRO A 7 -51.28 33.11 7.75
CA PRO A 7 -49.98 33.35 7.15
C PRO A 7 -49.55 32.20 6.24
N PRO A 8 -48.77 32.48 5.20
CA PRO A 8 -48.34 31.43 4.25
C PRO A 8 -47.45 30.42 4.96
N GLU A 9 -47.73 29.14 4.67
CA GLU A 9 -46.93 28.00 5.10
C GLU A 9 -45.45 28.24 4.77
N ILE A 10 -44.60 28.27 5.80
CA ILE A 10 -43.18 28.20 5.66
C ILE A 10 -42.84 26.78 5.19
N ALA A 11 -42.66 26.63 3.90
CA ALA A 11 -42.08 25.42 3.32
C ALA A 11 -40.64 25.29 3.85
N CYS A 12 -40.47 24.53 4.93
CA CYS A 12 -39.16 24.06 5.34
C CYS A 12 -38.58 23.17 4.19
N TYR A 13 -37.84 23.81 3.31
CA TYR A 13 -36.91 23.10 2.46
C TYR A 13 -35.91 22.40 3.38
N HIS A 14 -36.12 21.13 3.62
CA HIS A 14 -35.07 20.24 4.08
C HIS A 14 -34.04 20.17 2.94
N GLN A 15 -33.11 21.14 2.91
CA GLN A 15 -31.84 20.94 2.29
C GLN A 15 -31.25 19.70 2.95
N ARG A 16 -31.29 18.57 2.24
CA ARG A 16 -30.46 17.41 2.60
C ARG A 16 -29.05 17.96 2.62
N CYS A 17 -28.49 18.13 3.81
CA CYS A 17 -27.05 18.35 3.95
C CYS A 17 -26.38 17.14 3.28
N VAL A 18 -25.92 17.31 2.06
CA VAL A 18 -25.00 16.36 1.45
C VAL A 18 -23.77 16.42 2.31
N PRO A 19 -23.37 15.33 2.99
CA PRO A 19 -22.17 15.34 3.81
C PRO A 19 -20.99 15.83 2.97
N GLU A 20 -20.20 16.75 3.51
CA GLU A 20 -18.97 17.15 2.83
C GLU A 20 -18.12 15.90 2.57
N PRO A 21 -17.55 15.75 1.35
CA PRO A 21 -16.78 14.58 1.01
C PRO A 21 -15.55 14.50 1.92
N MET A 22 -15.23 13.29 2.40
CA MET A 22 -14.10 13.03 3.29
C MET A 22 -12.80 13.57 2.67
N ARG A 23 -12.01 14.28 3.48
CA ARG A 23 -10.73 14.84 3.06
C ARG A 23 -9.71 13.72 2.88
N LEU A 24 -8.99 13.74 1.75
CA LEU A 24 -8.01 12.75 1.35
C LEU A 24 -6.59 13.30 1.52
N SER A 25 -5.72 12.52 2.15
CA SER A 25 -4.27 12.70 2.11
C SER A 25 -3.64 11.53 1.39
N ILE A 26 -2.71 11.82 0.49
CA ILE A 26 -1.93 10.84 -0.23
C ILE A 26 -0.53 10.83 0.34
N VAL A 27 -0.01 9.66 0.63
CA VAL A 27 1.35 9.44 1.15
C VAL A 27 2.15 8.69 0.10
N VAL A 28 3.27 9.27 -0.29
CA VAL A 28 4.26 8.64 -1.17
C VAL A 28 5.60 8.61 -0.42
N ALA A 29 6.13 7.41 -0.19
CA ALA A 29 7.49 7.23 0.29
C ALA A 29 8.41 7.00 -0.91
N THR A 30 9.58 7.63 -0.92
CA THR A 30 10.57 7.43 -1.98
C THR A 30 11.96 7.21 -1.43
N THR A 31 12.65 6.20 -1.96
CA THR A 31 14.06 5.92 -1.71
C THR A 31 14.90 6.17 -2.97
N HIS A 32 14.25 6.60 -4.06
CA HIS A 32 14.84 6.83 -5.35
C HIS A 32 14.85 8.31 -5.73
N ALA A 33 15.79 8.68 -6.60
CA ALA A 33 15.88 10.02 -7.15
C ALA A 33 14.67 10.39 -8.04
N TRP A 34 14.53 11.68 -8.31
CA TRP A 34 13.46 12.28 -9.09
C TRP A 34 13.00 11.51 -10.35
N PRO A 35 13.88 10.94 -11.20
CA PRO A 35 13.43 10.24 -12.40
C PRO A 35 12.43 9.11 -12.13
N PHE A 36 12.54 8.43 -10.99
CA PHE A 36 11.62 7.35 -10.59
C PHE A 36 10.31 7.90 -10.06
N LEU A 37 10.36 8.92 -9.21
CA LEU A 37 9.19 9.55 -8.59
C LEU A 37 8.33 10.32 -9.61
N LYS A 38 8.94 10.81 -10.71
CA LYS A 38 8.28 11.68 -11.69
C LYS A 38 6.98 11.12 -12.26
N PRO A 39 6.91 9.88 -12.80
CA PRO A 39 5.66 9.35 -13.36
C PRO A 39 4.53 9.23 -12.33
N CYS A 40 4.87 8.90 -11.08
CA CYS A 40 3.92 8.85 -9.98
C CYS A 40 3.31 10.24 -9.73
N LEU A 41 4.15 11.26 -9.59
CA LEU A 41 3.68 12.63 -9.32
C LEU A 41 2.94 13.25 -10.51
N GLU A 42 3.36 13.01 -11.74
CA GLU A 42 2.64 13.47 -12.93
C GLU A 42 1.22 12.93 -13.01
N SER A 43 1.01 11.70 -12.51
CA SER A 43 -0.33 11.11 -12.40
C SER A 43 -1.13 11.66 -11.21
N LEU A 44 -0.50 11.91 -10.06
CA LEU A 44 -1.18 12.31 -8.83
C LEU A 44 -1.53 13.79 -8.77
N LEU A 45 -0.63 14.67 -9.21
CA LEU A 45 -0.78 16.12 -9.00
C LEU A 45 -2.07 16.68 -9.58
N PRO A 46 -2.51 16.35 -10.83
CA PRO A 46 -3.78 16.82 -11.36
C PRO A 46 -4.99 16.36 -10.55
N GLN A 47 -4.93 15.14 -10.01
CA GLN A 47 -6.00 14.56 -9.20
C GLN A 47 -6.08 15.23 -7.83
N CYS A 48 -4.92 15.48 -7.21
CA CYS A 48 -4.83 16.19 -5.94
C CYS A 48 -5.38 17.62 -6.06
N GLU A 49 -5.02 18.32 -7.12
CA GLU A 49 -5.51 19.68 -7.40
C GLU A 49 -7.04 19.68 -7.57
N ALA A 50 -7.57 18.80 -8.43
CA ALA A 50 -9.00 18.70 -8.72
C ALA A 50 -9.85 18.38 -7.47
N LEU A 51 -9.32 17.58 -6.55
CA LEU A 51 -10.05 17.17 -5.34
C LEU A 51 -9.68 17.96 -4.10
N GLY A 52 -8.72 18.86 -4.18
CA GLY A 52 -8.16 19.55 -3.02
C GLY A 52 -7.51 18.59 -2.00
N ALA A 53 -7.02 17.43 -2.46
CA ALA A 53 -6.37 16.44 -1.62
C ALA A 53 -4.97 16.90 -1.20
N GLU A 54 -4.50 16.47 -0.03
CA GLU A 54 -3.14 16.71 0.44
C GLU A 54 -2.19 15.65 -0.10
N LEU A 55 -0.97 16.04 -0.48
CA LEU A 55 0.08 15.13 -0.88
C LEU A 55 1.28 15.26 0.06
N VAL A 56 1.65 14.19 0.74
CA VAL A 56 2.80 14.12 1.63
C VAL A 56 3.82 13.17 1.03
N ILE A 57 4.97 13.71 0.65
CA ILE A 57 6.09 12.97 0.08
C ILE A 57 7.17 12.86 1.16
N SER A 58 7.60 11.66 1.50
CA SER A 58 8.75 11.42 2.36
C SER A 58 9.90 10.79 1.58
N ASP A 59 11.09 11.32 1.74
CA ASP A 59 12.22 11.08 0.85
C ASP A 59 13.50 10.79 1.65
N SER A 60 14.14 9.64 1.36
CA SER A 60 15.40 9.24 1.97
C SER A 60 16.64 9.63 1.17
N THR A 61 16.50 10.12 -0.06
CA THR A 61 17.66 10.46 -0.90
C THR A 61 18.37 11.73 -0.41
N GLY A 62 17.63 12.63 0.24
CA GLY A 62 18.13 13.96 0.60
C GLY A 62 18.26 14.91 -0.59
N GLU A 63 17.80 14.51 -1.77
CA GLU A 63 17.78 15.35 -2.95
C GLU A 63 16.60 16.34 -2.90
N CYS A 64 16.78 17.51 -3.47
CA CYS A 64 15.67 18.45 -3.61
C CYS A 64 14.75 18.00 -4.75
N LEU A 65 13.47 18.01 -4.52
CA LEU A 65 12.52 17.93 -5.61
C LEU A 65 12.72 19.10 -6.56
N PRO A 66 12.57 18.89 -7.90
CA PRO A 66 12.71 19.97 -8.86
C PRO A 66 11.72 21.10 -8.55
N HIS A 67 12.17 22.32 -8.68
CA HIS A 67 11.33 23.50 -8.46
C HIS A 67 11.27 24.35 -9.73
N PRO A 68 10.09 24.74 -10.22
CA PRO A 68 8.78 24.40 -9.71
C PRO A 68 8.40 22.94 -10.01
N LEU A 69 7.67 22.28 -9.11
CA LEU A 69 6.96 21.07 -9.45
C LEU A 69 6.01 21.35 -10.63
N PRO A 70 5.71 20.36 -11.48
CA PRO A 70 4.92 20.55 -12.72
C PRO A 70 3.53 21.18 -12.53
N HIS A 71 3.09 21.37 -11.30
CA HIS A 71 1.81 22.01 -10.95
C HIS A 71 1.99 22.94 -9.76
N SER A 72 1.30 24.09 -9.76
CA SER A 72 1.32 25.09 -8.68
C SER A 72 0.50 24.66 -7.44
N PHE A 73 0.39 23.35 -7.19
CA PHE A 73 -0.44 22.80 -6.12
C PHE A 73 0.14 23.14 -4.74
N SER A 74 -0.62 23.86 -3.92
CA SER A 74 -0.18 24.41 -2.64
C SER A 74 -0.21 23.42 -1.46
N LYS A 75 -0.85 22.27 -1.62
CA LYS A 75 -1.02 21.27 -0.54
C LYS A 75 -0.01 20.11 -0.64
N ILE A 76 1.20 20.38 -1.14
CA ILE A 76 2.29 19.43 -1.14
C ILE A 76 3.15 19.66 0.09
N ARG A 77 3.48 18.57 0.76
CA ARG A 77 4.43 18.56 1.88
C ARG A 77 5.55 17.57 1.56
N HIS A 78 6.79 18.06 1.52
CA HIS A 78 7.99 17.25 1.29
C HIS A 78 8.76 17.12 2.59
N LEU A 79 9.03 15.89 3.00
CA LEU A 79 9.76 15.53 4.21
C LEU A 79 11.08 14.86 3.82
N ALA A 80 12.16 15.60 3.88
CA ALA A 80 13.50 15.05 3.66
C ALA A 80 13.98 14.31 4.92
N LEU A 81 14.23 13.01 4.80
CA LEU A 81 14.66 12.11 5.88
C LEU A 81 15.83 11.24 5.38
N PRO A 82 17.01 11.84 5.13
CA PRO A 82 18.13 11.16 4.51
C PRO A 82 18.51 9.86 5.21
N GLY A 83 18.59 8.75 4.44
CA GLY A 83 18.97 7.44 4.95
C GLY A 83 17.89 6.73 5.77
N ALA A 84 16.66 7.26 5.86
CA ALA A 84 15.56 6.57 6.49
C ALA A 84 15.14 5.33 5.68
N SER A 85 14.65 4.29 6.35
CA SER A 85 14.04 3.15 5.68
C SER A 85 12.66 3.52 5.12
N VAL A 86 12.18 2.77 4.13
CA VAL A 86 10.82 2.97 3.57
C VAL A 86 9.74 2.92 4.66
N PHE A 87 9.91 2.08 5.66
CA PHE A 87 8.99 1.98 6.79
C PHE A 87 8.96 3.25 7.64
N ASP A 88 10.13 3.86 7.90
CA ASP A 88 10.22 5.13 8.63
C ASP A 88 9.61 6.26 7.81
N LEU A 89 9.88 6.28 6.50
CA LEU A 89 9.30 7.25 5.56
C LEU A 89 7.77 7.20 5.58
N ARG A 90 7.18 6.02 5.41
CA ARG A 90 5.71 5.83 5.43
C ARG A 90 5.11 6.21 6.79
N ALA A 91 5.74 5.79 7.88
CA ALA A 91 5.28 6.10 9.23
C ALA A 91 5.28 7.61 9.48
N LYS A 92 6.37 8.30 9.12
CA LYS A 92 6.51 9.75 9.31
C LYS A 92 5.51 10.51 8.45
N ALA A 93 5.42 10.20 7.16
CA ALA A 93 4.46 10.86 6.26
C ALA A 93 3.00 10.63 6.67
N THR A 94 2.67 9.42 7.14
CA THR A 94 1.33 9.12 7.67
C THR A 94 1.00 9.95 8.91
N GLY A 95 1.98 10.17 9.79
CA GLY A 95 1.82 11.04 10.96
C GLY A 95 1.56 12.50 10.61
N GLU A 96 2.14 12.99 9.52
CA GLU A 96 1.97 14.36 9.04
C GLU A 96 0.69 14.56 8.19
N ALA A 97 0.12 13.51 7.64
CA ALA A 97 -1.11 13.57 6.86
C ALA A 97 -2.29 14.04 7.71
N THR A 98 -3.20 14.87 7.19
CA THR A 98 -4.32 15.49 7.95
C THR A 98 -5.71 15.02 7.50
N GLY A 99 -5.82 14.36 6.33
CA GLY A 99 -7.09 13.89 5.77
C GLY A 99 -7.77 12.81 6.62
N GLU A 100 -9.07 12.65 6.44
CA GLU A 100 -9.88 11.61 7.10
C GLU A 100 -9.65 10.23 6.50
N ILE A 101 -9.21 10.21 5.24
CA ILE A 101 -8.70 9.06 4.53
C ILE A 101 -7.21 9.30 4.25
N VAL A 102 -6.37 8.33 4.54
CA VAL A 102 -4.96 8.32 4.16
C VAL A 102 -4.75 7.21 3.15
N ALA A 103 -4.31 7.56 1.95
CA ALA A 103 -4.01 6.62 0.88
C ALA A 103 -2.50 6.50 0.69
N TRP A 104 -1.99 5.27 0.53
CA TRP A 104 -0.59 4.99 0.28
C TRP A 104 -0.40 4.47 -1.14
N THR A 105 0.66 4.96 -1.77
CA THR A 105 1.23 4.41 -3.00
C THR A 105 2.75 4.53 -2.95
N GLU A 106 3.43 3.94 -3.91
CA GLU A 106 4.90 3.91 -3.99
C GLU A 106 5.40 4.81 -5.13
N ASP A 107 6.64 5.27 -5.04
CA ASP A 107 7.24 6.20 -6.01
C ASP A 107 7.30 5.65 -7.44
N HIS A 108 7.38 4.33 -7.58
CA HIS A 108 7.39 3.58 -8.85
C HIS A 108 6.01 3.05 -9.25
N CYS A 109 4.95 3.56 -8.62
CA CYS A 109 3.56 3.29 -9.01
C CYS A 109 2.99 4.47 -9.80
N VAL A 110 2.23 4.15 -10.85
CA VAL A 110 1.45 5.13 -11.62
C VAL A 110 -0.03 4.89 -11.34
N PRO A 111 -0.66 5.70 -10.47
CA PRO A 111 -2.10 5.65 -10.24
C PRO A 111 -2.91 5.93 -11.51
N ALA A 112 -4.06 5.27 -11.66
CA ALA A 112 -4.99 5.58 -12.75
C ALA A 112 -5.50 7.04 -12.64
N PRO A 113 -5.93 7.68 -13.74
CA PRO A 113 -6.32 9.10 -13.76
C PRO A 113 -7.47 9.48 -12.82
N ASP A 114 -8.25 8.52 -12.37
CA ASP A 114 -9.40 8.67 -11.45
C ASP A 114 -9.18 8.01 -10.08
N TRP A 115 -7.93 7.65 -9.76
CA TRP A 115 -7.58 6.89 -8.56
C TRP A 115 -8.01 7.57 -7.27
N CYS A 116 -7.72 8.86 -7.10
CA CYS A 116 -8.12 9.63 -5.92
C CYS A 116 -9.64 9.72 -5.76
N GLN A 117 -10.34 9.92 -6.87
CA GLN A 117 -11.81 9.97 -6.89
C GLN A 117 -12.39 8.61 -6.51
N LYS A 118 -11.87 7.52 -7.09
CA LYS A 118 -12.31 6.16 -6.80
C LYS A 118 -12.11 5.75 -5.34
N ILE A 119 -11.02 6.18 -4.71
CA ILE A 119 -10.80 5.99 -3.28
C ILE A 119 -11.91 6.64 -2.46
N ARG A 120 -12.24 7.90 -2.72
CA ARG A 120 -13.30 8.61 -2.02
C ARG A 120 -14.64 7.92 -2.20
N GLU A 121 -15.03 7.66 -3.46
CA GLU A 121 -16.28 6.96 -3.79
C GLU A 121 -16.39 5.59 -3.11
N ALA A 122 -15.28 4.85 -3.03
CA ALA A 122 -15.27 3.54 -2.37
C ALA A 122 -15.48 3.65 -0.86
N HIS A 123 -14.85 4.62 -0.19
CA HIS A 123 -15.06 4.87 1.24
C HIS A 123 -16.47 5.38 1.57
N ASP A 124 -17.08 6.15 0.67
CA ASP A 124 -18.49 6.60 0.79
C ASP A 124 -19.46 5.43 0.60
N ARG A 125 -19.21 4.57 -0.38
CA ARG A 125 -20.03 3.39 -0.69
C ARG A 125 -19.90 2.30 0.38
N LEU A 126 -18.75 2.18 1.03
CA LEU A 126 -18.41 1.16 2.02
C LEU A 126 -18.11 1.78 3.39
N PRO A 127 -19.10 2.40 4.06
CA PRO A 127 -18.89 3.17 5.29
C PRO A 127 -18.32 2.31 6.44
N ASP A 128 -18.59 1.00 6.44
CA ASP A 128 -18.08 0.06 7.45
C ASP A 128 -16.63 -0.38 7.18
N ALA A 129 -16.11 -0.14 5.98
CA ALA A 129 -14.71 -0.43 5.70
C ALA A 129 -13.80 0.60 6.36
N ASP A 130 -12.77 0.13 7.02
CA ASP A 130 -11.70 0.99 7.54
C ASP A 130 -10.50 1.01 6.58
N ILE A 131 -10.24 -0.12 5.90
CA ILE A 131 -9.21 -0.23 4.86
C ILE A 131 -9.86 -0.67 3.55
N ILE A 132 -9.45 -0.03 2.47
CA ILE A 132 -9.79 -0.45 1.11
C ILE A 132 -8.51 -0.64 0.31
N GLY A 133 -8.30 -1.86 -0.19
CA GLY A 133 -7.22 -2.21 -1.10
C GLY A 133 -7.67 -2.12 -2.54
N GLY A 134 -6.83 -1.60 -3.41
CA GLY A 134 -7.06 -1.52 -4.84
C GLY A 134 -6.33 -2.61 -5.63
N ALA A 135 -6.60 -2.63 -6.94
CA ALA A 135 -5.96 -3.50 -7.90
C ALA A 135 -4.57 -3.00 -8.30
N VAL A 136 -3.68 -3.94 -8.66
CA VAL A 136 -2.33 -3.62 -9.12
C VAL A 136 -2.11 -4.26 -10.48
N ALA A 137 -1.76 -3.44 -11.48
CA ALA A 137 -1.36 -3.88 -12.80
C ALA A 137 0.18 -3.96 -12.91
N ASN A 138 0.68 -4.88 -13.72
CA ASN A 138 2.11 -5.01 -13.98
C ASN A 138 2.59 -4.05 -15.06
N GLY A 139 3.44 -3.11 -14.70
CA GLY A 139 4.11 -2.17 -15.61
C GLY A 139 5.48 -2.66 -16.09
N SER A 140 6.05 -3.71 -15.49
CA SER A 140 7.35 -4.31 -15.86
C SER A 140 7.16 -5.73 -16.39
N GLN A 141 7.12 -5.87 -17.71
CA GLN A 141 6.76 -7.14 -18.38
C GLN A 141 7.88 -7.69 -19.26
N ASP A 142 9.06 -7.07 -19.25
CA ASP A 142 10.11 -7.31 -20.24
C ASP A 142 10.86 -8.62 -20.01
N SER A 143 10.89 -9.12 -18.77
CA SER A 143 11.64 -10.31 -18.42
C SER A 143 10.86 -11.31 -17.57
N PRO A 144 11.22 -12.62 -17.59
CA PRO A 144 10.62 -13.61 -16.69
C PRO A 144 10.84 -13.30 -15.21
N ILE A 145 11.95 -12.67 -14.84
CA ILE A 145 12.21 -12.34 -13.44
C ILE A 145 11.31 -11.20 -12.95
N ASP A 146 11.04 -10.19 -13.79
CA ASP A 146 10.10 -9.09 -13.46
C ASP A 146 8.68 -9.64 -13.30
N TRP A 147 8.23 -10.50 -14.20
CA TRP A 147 6.96 -11.21 -14.06
C TRP A 147 6.91 -12.04 -12.77
N SER A 148 7.97 -12.79 -12.46
CA SER A 148 8.00 -13.65 -11.26
C SER A 148 7.95 -12.80 -9.98
N ASN A 149 8.70 -11.71 -9.93
CA ASN A 149 8.65 -10.74 -8.84
C ASN A 149 7.22 -10.21 -8.64
N PHE A 150 6.62 -9.71 -9.72
CA PHE A 150 5.28 -9.16 -9.68
C PHE A 150 4.23 -10.20 -9.25
N LEU A 151 4.30 -11.41 -9.78
CA LEU A 151 3.36 -12.48 -9.43
C LEU A 151 3.48 -12.94 -7.96
N CYS A 152 4.71 -12.99 -7.43
CA CYS A 152 4.93 -13.31 -6.02
C CYS A 152 4.35 -12.25 -5.09
N THR A 153 4.51 -10.97 -5.46
CA THR A 153 4.15 -9.83 -4.61
C THR A 153 2.69 -9.43 -4.80
N PHE A 154 2.26 -9.24 -6.05
CA PHE A 154 0.98 -8.64 -6.42
C PHE A 154 0.00 -9.59 -7.13
N GLY A 155 0.35 -10.85 -7.34
CA GLY A 155 -0.50 -11.82 -8.05
C GLY A 155 -1.97 -11.82 -7.61
N PRO A 156 -2.29 -11.79 -6.31
CA PRO A 156 -3.66 -11.70 -5.80
C PRO A 156 -4.41 -10.42 -6.15
N PHE A 157 -3.68 -9.33 -6.41
CA PHE A 157 -4.24 -8.00 -6.65
C PHE A 157 -4.36 -7.66 -8.15
N ILE A 158 -3.99 -8.58 -9.04
CA ILE A 158 -4.20 -8.42 -10.49
C ILE A 158 -5.71 -8.37 -10.77
N PRO A 159 -6.22 -7.35 -11.49
CA PRO A 159 -7.63 -7.28 -11.82
C PRO A 159 -8.05 -8.33 -12.88
N PRO A 160 -9.27 -8.86 -12.83
CA PRO A 160 -10.22 -8.73 -11.73
C PRO A 160 -9.77 -9.53 -10.52
N MET A 161 -9.78 -8.90 -9.33
CA MET A 161 -9.28 -9.56 -8.10
C MET A 161 -10.19 -10.71 -7.62
N GLY A 162 -11.42 -10.73 -8.06
CA GLY A 162 -12.41 -11.70 -7.58
C GLY A 162 -12.70 -11.52 -6.09
N ARG A 163 -12.85 -12.64 -5.37
CA ARG A 163 -12.96 -12.60 -3.89
C ARG A 163 -11.56 -12.77 -3.30
N PRO A 164 -10.92 -11.71 -2.81
CA PRO A 164 -9.63 -11.86 -2.15
C PRO A 164 -9.77 -12.77 -0.92
N PRO A 165 -8.70 -13.50 -0.57
CA PRO A 165 -8.70 -14.35 0.63
C PRO A 165 -9.09 -13.54 1.86
N LYS A 166 -9.96 -14.07 2.72
CA LYS A 166 -10.51 -13.38 3.89
C LYS A 166 -9.46 -12.82 4.86
N ASN A 167 -8.24 -13.37 4.82
CA ASN A 167 -7.16 -13.05 5.75
C ASN A 167 -5.94 -12.44 5.03
N ARG A 168 -6.15 -11.74 3.91
CA ARG A 168 -5.06 -11.09 3.19
C ARG A 168 -5.11 -9.59 3.37
N ALA A 169 -3.96 -9.03 3.70
CA ALA A 169 -3.74 -7.62 3.70
C ALA A 169 -3.72 -7.06 2.26
N PRO A 170 -4.20 -5.84 2.04
CA PRO A 170 -4.01 -5.14 0.78
C PRO A 170 -2.54 -4.90 0.47
N ALA A 171 -2.23 -4.71 -0.82
CA ALA A 171 -0.91 -4.26 -1.22
C ALA A 171 -0.67 -2.82 -0.75
N VAL A 172 0.49 -2.56 -0.13
CA VAL A 172 0.87 -1.20 0.33
C VAL A 172 0.94 -0.22 -0.84
N ALA A 173 1.33 -0.73 -2.02
CA ALA A 173 1.34 0.04 -3.27
C ALA A 173 -0.01 0.65 -3.64
N ASN A 174 -1.12 0.10 -3.11
CA ASN A 174 -2.48 0.57 -3.43
C ASN A 174 -3.47 0.27 -2.30
N LEU A 175 -3.37 1.02 -1.23
CA LEU A 175 -4.34 0.93 -0.14
C LEU A 175 -4.71 2.30 0.41
N SER A 176 -5.91 2.38 0.99
CA SER A 176 -6.39 3.55 1.72
C SER A 176 -7.02 3.14 3.04
N ILE A 177 -6.80 3.97 4.07
CA ILE A 177 -7.25 3.71 5.44
C ILE A 177 -7.96 4.94 6.00
N LYS A 178 -9.06 4.73 6.72
CA LYS A 178 -9.67 5.80 7.52
C LYS A 178 -8.76 6.13 8.69
N ARG A 179 -8.48 7.42 8.90
CA ARG A 179 -7.60 7.91 9.98
C ARG A 179 -7.95 7.31 11.34
N ARG A 180 -9.23 7.16 11.66
CA ARG A 180 -9.71 6.55 12.92
C ARG A 180 -9.20 5.12 13.16
N ALA A 181 -8.77 4.43 12.11
CA ALA A 181 -8.26 3.07 12.16
C ALA A 181 -6.74 3.00 12.27
N LEU A 182 -6.05 4.13 12.07
CA LEU A 182 -4.61 4.22 12.31
C LEU A 182 -4.31 3.96 13.79
N PRO A 183 -3.21 3.27 14.12
CA PRO A 183 -2.80 3.07 15.50
C PRO A 183 -2.53 4.41 16.20
N SER A 184 -2.97 4.54 17.45
CA SER A 184 -2.78 5.74 18.28
C SER A 184 -1.42 5.83 18.96
N VAL A 185 -0.58 4.82 18.83
CA VAL A 185 0.77 4.77 19.43
C VAL A 185 1.84 5.13 18.41
N PRO A 186 3.00 5.69 18.84
CA PRO A 186 4.12 5.92 17.94
C PRO A 186 4.49 4.60 17.23
N ILE A 187 4.41 4.64 15.92
CA ILE A 187 4.66 3.47 15.10
C ILE A 187 6.17 3.32 15.01
N ARG A 188 6.69 2.23 15.55
CA ARG A 188 8.07 1.84 15.25
C ARG A 188 8.15 1.49 13.76
N ALA A 189 9.29 1.78 13.16
CA ALA A 189 9.58 1.43 11.78
C ALA A 189 9.03 0.04 11.40
N GLY A 190 8.27 -0.03 10.32
CA GLY A 190 7.68 -1.28 9.81
C GLY A 190 6.38 -1.76 10.45
N PHE A 191 5.91 -1.13 11.52
CA PHE A 191 4.73 -1.61 12.26
C PHE A 191 3.41 -1.02 11.81
N ILE A 192 3.39 0.07 11.04
CA ILE A 192 2.14 0.70 10.64
C ILE A 192 1.27 -0.26 9.83
N GLU A 193 1.88 -0.96 8.90
CA GLU A 193 1.22 -1.92 8.02
C GLU A 193 0.76 -3.14 8.81
N ILE A 194 1.69 -3.77 9.54
CA ILE A 194 1.44 -4.99 10.31
C ILE A 194 0.45 -4.76 11.47
N ALA A 195 0.57 -3.63 12.17
CA ALA A 195 -0.34 -3.31 13.28
C ALA A 195 -1.77 -3.01 12.81
N CYS A 196 -1.90 -2.35 11.65
CA CYS A 196 -3.21 -2.13 11.03
C CYS A 196 -3.82 -3.44 10.55
N GLU A 197 -3.02 -4.28 9.89
CA GLU A 197 -3.46 -5.54 9.31
C GLU A 197 -4.02 -6.51 10.35
N ALA A 198 -3.26 -6.85 11.38
CA ALA A 198 -3.65 -7.84 12.38
C ALA A 198 -4.96 -7.47 13.09
N ARG A 199 -5.13 -6.18 13.42
CA ARG A 199 -6.33 -5.68 14.12
C ARG A 199 -7.56 -5.63 13.22
N LEU A 200 -7.39 -5.25 11.96
CA LEU A 200 -8.49 -4.97 11.03
C LEU A 200 -8.92 -6.20 10.24
N LEU A 201 -8.01 -7.14 9.98
CA LEU A 201 -8.35 -8.47 9.47
C LEU A 201 -9.28 -9.21 10.43
N SER A 202 -8.97 -9.18 11.74
CA SER A 202 -9.80 -9.81 12.76
C SER A 202 -11.18 -9.16 12.90
N ALA A 203 -11.29 -7.85 12.65
CA ALA A 203 -12.53 -7.09 12.70
C ALA A 203 -13.37 -7.19 11.41
N GLY A 204 -12.85 -7.80 10.33
CA GLY A 204 -13.54 -7.93 9.05
C GLY A 204 -13.77 -6.61 8.30
N ARG A 205 -13.02 -5.56 8.65
CA ARG A 205 -13.20 -4.18 8.12
C ARG A 205 -12.29 -3.83 6.95
N ILE A 206 -11.70 -4.84 6.31
CA ILE A 206 -10.94 -4.69 5.06
C ILE A 206 -11.83 -5.04 3.88
N ARG A 207 -11.81 -4.22 2.84
CA ARG A 207 -12.50 -4.43 1.57
C ARG A 207 -11.54 -4.23 0.42
N PHE A 208 -11.94 -4.69 -0.76
CA PHE A 208 -11.17 -4.54 -1.99
C PHE A 208 -12.06 -3.99 -3.09
N ASP A 209 -11.47 -3.17 -3.97
CA ASP A 209 -12.16 -2.54 -5.09
C ASP A 209 -11.27 -2.51 -6.32
N ASP A 210 -11.65 -3.24 -7.36
CA ASP A 210 -10.93 -3.35 -8.63
C ASP A 210 -10.85 -2.03 -9.41
N SER A 211 -11.75 -1.09 -9.12
CA SER A 211 -11.78 0.19 -9.81
C SER A 211 -10.68 1.15 -9.34
N ILE A 212 -10.10 0.89 -8.17
CA ILE A 212 -8.95 1.61 -7.64
C ILE A 212 -7.69 0.93 -8.17
N LEU A 213 -7.08 1.49 -9.22
CA LEU A 213 -5.99 0.85 -9.95
C LEU A 213 -4.70 1.65 -9.89
N VAL A 214 -3.58 0.96 -9.64
CA VAL A 214 -2.23 1.46 -9.89
C VAL A 214 -1.49 0.53 -10.84
N THR A 215 -0.57 1.09 -11.64
CA THR A 215 0.40 0.33 -12.43
C THR A 215 1.72 0.36 -11.70
N HIS A 216 2.21 -0.79 -11.28
CA HIS A 216 3.48 -0.93 -10.56
C HIS A 216 4.61 -1.19 -11.55
N ILE A 217 5.65 -0.35 -11.54
CA ILE A 217 6.78 -0.37 -12.48
C ILE A 217 8.06 -0.59 -11.68
N GLN A 218 8.56 -1.82 -11.67
CA GLN A 218 9.77 -2.15 -10.92
C GLN A 218 10.56 -3.26 -11.61
N SER A 219 11.85 -3.03 -11.80
CA SER A 219 12.79 -4.02 -12.30
C SER A 219 14.15 -3.85 -11.61
N TRP A 220 14.54 -4.85 -10.84
CA TRP A 220 15.83 -4.89 -10.14
C TRP A 220 16.87 -5.77 -10.85
N GLY A 221 16.50 -6.33 -11.98
CA GLY A 221 17.28 -7.40 -12.63
C GLY A 221 17.29 -8.69 -11.81
N PHE A 222 17.97 -9.71 -12.34
CA PHE A 222 17.90 -11.07 -11.78
C PHE A 222 18.36 -11.12 -10.31
N TRP A 223 19.61 -10.74 -10.04
CA TRP A 223 20.17 -10.84 -8.69
C TRP A 223 19.60 -9.84 -7.69
N GLY A 224 19.26 -8.63 -8.17
CA GLY A 224 18.59 -7.62 -7.34
C GLY A 224 17.23 -8.11 -6.83
N THR A 225 16.46 -8.80 -7.67
CA THR A 225 15.17 -9.39 -7.28
C THR A 225 15.32 -10.43 -6.17
N PHE A 226 16.32 -11.33 -6.28
CA PHE A 226 16.59 -12.30 -5.21
C PHE A 226 17.01 -11.63 -3.91
N ALA A 227 17.88 -10.62 -4.00
CA ALA A 227 18.30 -9.85 -2.83
C ALA A 227 17.10 -9.14 -2.17
N ALA A 228 16.23 -8.51 -2.95
CA ALA A 228 15.03 -7.85 -2.45
C ALA A 228 14.09 -8.82 -1.72
N HIS A 229 13.81 -10.00 -2.30
CA HIS A 229 13.00 -11.02 -1.63
C HIS A 229 13.63 -11.50 -0.32
N PHE A 230 14.95 -11.74 -0.29
CA PHE A 230 15.66 -12.10 0.94
C PHE A 230 15.55 -11.00 2.00
N HIS A 231 15.82 -9.75 1.63
CA HIS A 231 15.76 -8.63 2.56
C HIS A 231 14.34 -8.36 3.06
N ASN A 232 13.33 -8.55 2.22
CA ASN A 232 11.93 -8.44 2.61
C ASN A 232 11.57 -9.51 3.66
N GLY A 233 11.90 -10.77 3.41
CA GLY A 233 11.70 -11.85 4.40
C GLY A 233 12.40 -11.55 5.72
N ARG A 234 13.67 -11.13 5.68
CA ARG A 234 14.44 -10.77 6.89
C ARG A 234 13.83 -9.58 7.65
N SER A 235 13.34 -8.57 6.93
CA SER A 235 12.67 -7.42 7.55
C SER A 235 11.37 -7.82 8.22
N THR A 236 10.53 -8.61 7.53
CA THR A 236 9.21 -9.04 8.01
C THR A 236 9.30 -9.75 9.37
N THR A 237 10.20 -10.72 9.50
CA THR A 237 10.33 -11.48 10.75
C THR A 237 11.27 -10.82 11.76
N GLY A 238 12.33 -10.15 11.28
CA GLY A 238 13.31 -9.50 12.14
C GLY A 238 12.76 -8.32 12.93
N LEU A 239 11.82 -7.55 12.35
CA LEU A 239 11.14 -6.45 13.05
C LEU A 239 10.21 -6.94 14.16
N LEU A 240 9.74 -8.19 14.09
CA LEU A 240 8.86 -8.82 15.08
C LEU A 240 9.60 -9.73 16.06
N ALA A 241 10.86 -10.06 15.78
CA ALA A 241 11.61 -11.09 16.51
C ALA A 241 11.70 -10.81 18.02
N ASP A 242 11.92 -9.54 18.40
CA ASP A 242 12.04 -9.12 19.80
C ASP A 242 10.73 -9.30 20.60
N ALA A 243 9.58 -9.26 19.92
CA ALA A 243 8.28 -9.45 20.55
C ALA A 243 7.91 -10.94 20.73
N LEU A 244 8.71 -11.87 20.18
CA LEU A 244 8.46 -13.29 20.24
C LEU A 244 9.16 -13.94 21.43
N SER A 245 8.44 -14.77 22.19
CA SER A 245 9.09 -15.67 23.17
C SER A 245 9.99 -16.68 22.44
N PRO A 246 11.06 -17.22 23.10
CA PRO A 246 11.95 -18.19 22.46
C PRO A 246 11.24 -19.40 21.84
N ALA A 247 10.21 -19.92 22.51
CA ALA A 247 9.42 -21.04 22.01
C ALA A 247 8.62 -20.67 20.75
N ARG A 248 8.01 -19.49 20.71
CA ARG A 248 7.30 -18.99 19.52
C ARG A 248 8.25 -18.75 18.38
N ARG A 249 9.43 -18.18 18.64
CA ARG A 249 10.47 -17.95 17.65
C ARG A 249 10.95 -19.27 17.03
N LEU A 250 11.24 -20.28 17.85
CA LEU A 250 11.61 -21.61 17.36
C LEU A 250 10.51 -22.24 16.49
N ARG A 251 9.26 -22.14 16.94
CA ARG A 251 8.12 -22.60 16.12
C ARG A 251 8.05 -21.86 14.78
N GLN A 252 8.24 -20.55 14.78
CA GLN A 252 8.22 -19.76 13.55
C GLN A 252 9.35 -20.16 12.60
N MET A 253 10.56 -20.41 13.12
CA MET A 253 11.67 -20.91 12.30
C MET A 253 11.33 -22.25 11.61
N ILE A 254 10.61 -23.14 12.28
CA ILE A 254 10.13 -24.40 11.67
C ILE A 254 9.11 -24.08 10.56
N VAL A 255 8.20 -23.15 10.80
CA VAL A 255 7.19 -22.74 9.82
C VAL A 255 7.84 -22.15 8.56
N CYS A 256 8.97 -21.45 8.67
CA CYS A 256 9.69 -20.88 7.50
C CYS A 256 10.07 -21.94 6.47
N PHE A 257 10.29 -23.21 6.84
CA PHE A 257 10.54 -24.29 5.90
C PHE A 257 9.31 -24.64 5.03
N LEU A 258 8.10 -24.35 5.52
CA LEU A 258 6.85 -24.55 4.79
C LEU A 258 6.42 -23.29 4.02
N MET A 259 7.00 -22.14 4.32
CA MET A 259 6.65 -20.85 3.72
C MET A 259 6.76 -20.84 2.20
N PRO A 260 7.78 -21.42 1.54
CA PRO A 260 7.83 -21.43 0.08
C PRO A 260 6.59 -22.07 -0.55
N ILE A 261 6.08 -23.15 0.02
CA ILE A 261 4.87 -23.83 -0.45
C ILE A 261 3.64 -22.95 -0.23
N GLU A 262 3.52 -22.35 0.94
CA GLU A 262 2.39 -21.47 1.26
C GLU A 262 2.39 -20.18 0.42
N LEU A 263 3.57 -19.58 0.19
CA LEU A 263 3.73 -18.43 -0.71
C LEU A 263 3.32 -18.80 -2.14
N MET A 264 3.75 -19.95 -2.64
CA MET A 264 3.33 -20.42 -3.96
C MET A 264 1.83 -20.64 -4.02
N ARG A 265 1.25 -21.31 -3.04
CA ARG A 265 -0.19 -21.54 -2.96
C ARG A 265 -0.98 -20.23 -2.97
N THR A 266 -0.58 -19.27 -2.14
CA THR A 266 -1.28 -17.99 -2.01
C THR A 266 -1.07 -17.05 -3.20
N SER A 267 0.06 -17.16 -3.89
CA SER A 267 0.32 -16.37 -5.11
C SER A 267 -0.32 -17.00 -6.36
N VAL A 268 -0.28 -18.32 -6.51
CA VAL A 268 -0.76 -19.00 -7.72
C VAL A 268 -2.28 -19.19 -7.72
N THR A 269 -2.88 -19.56 -6.59
CA THR A 269 -4.33 -19.83 -6.53
C THR A 269 -5.18 -18.68 -7.11
N PRO A 270 -4.91 -17.40 -6.81
CA PRO A 270 -5.67 -16.28 -7.38
C PRO A 270 -5.47 -16.08 -8.88
N LEU A 271 -4.41 -16.70 -9.45
CA LEU A 271 -4.05 -16.57 -10.87
C LEU A 271 -4.71 -17.65 -11.74
N LEU A 272 -5.21 -18.72 -11.11
CA LEU A 272 -5.88 -19.79 -11.84
C LEU A 272 -7.11 -19.23 -12.57
N GLY A 273 -7.14 -19.43 -13.89
CA GLY A 273 -8.20 -18.94 -14.75
C GLY A 273 -8.10 -17.48 -15.19
N LYS A 274 -7.05 -16.73 -14.79
CA LYS A 274 -6.80 -15.38 -15.32
C LYS A 274 -6.14 -15.45 -16.70
N PRO A 275 -6.80 -15.00 -17.78
CA PRO A 275 -6.24 -15.02 -19.11
C PRO A 275 -5.06 -14.02 -19.22
N GLY A 276 -4.06 -14.36 -20.04
CA GLY A 276 -2.93 -13.48 -20.31
C GLY A 276 -1.87 -13.38 -19.22
N VAL A 277 -2.09 -13.95 -18.04
CA VAL A 277 -1.12 -13.95 -16.94
C VAL A 277 -0.20 -15.15 -17.08
N PRO A 278 1.12 -14.97 -17.28
CA PRO A 278 2.05 -16.07 -17.61
C PRO A 278 2.55 -16.81 -16.35
N TRP A 279 1.68 -17.09 -15.37
CA TRP A 279 2.08 -17.67 -14.09
C TRP A 279 2.74 -19.07 -14.25
N GLY A 280 2.22 -19.91 -15.15
CA GLY A 280 2.71 -21.29 -15.31
C GLY A 280 4.20 -21.36 -15.71
N ARG A 281 4.61 -20.56 -16.69
CA ARG A 281 6.02 -20.51 -17.15
C ARG A 281 6.97 -19.88 -16.12
N ASN A 282 6.46 -19.09 -15.19
CA ASN A 282 7.24 -18.41 -14.17
C ASN A 282 7.32 -19.20 -12.84
N LEU A 283 6.60 -20.34 -12.69
CA LEU A 283 6.59 -21.13 -11.47
C LEU A 283 7.98 -21.45 -10.89
N PRO A 284 8.99 -21.89 -11.69
CA PRO A 284 10.30 -22.18 -11.13
C PRO A 284 10.99 -20.97 -10.49
N LEU A 285 10.91 -19.80 -11.15
CA LEU A 285 11.46 -18.56 -10.61
C LEU A 285 10.68 -18.08 -9.40
N MET A 286 9.35 -18.12 -9.43
CA MET A 286 8.51 -17.78 -8.28
C MET A 286 8.86 -18.64 -7.06
N PHE A 287 9.05 -19.94 -7.24
CA PHE A 287 9.46 -20.84 -6.18
C PHE A 287 10.85 -20.51 -5.64
N ALA A 288 11.81 -20.19 -6.52
CA ALA A 288 13.15 -19.77 -6.11
C ALA A 288 13.12 -18.43 -5.32
N LEU A 289 12.27 -17.48 -5.72
CA LEU A 289 12.07 -16.23 -4.97
C LEU A 289 11.40 -16.47 -3.62
N ALA A 290 10.45 -17.40 -3.54
CA ALA A 290 9.85 -17.83 -2.28
C ALA A 290 10.87 -18.47 -1.32
N LEU A 291 11.82 -19.25 -1.85
CA LEU A 291 12.94 -19.79 -1.06
C LEU A 291 13.86 -18.66 -0.55
N ALA A 292 14.17 -17.66 -1.38
CA ALA A 292 14.98 -16.52 -0.96
C ALA A 292 14.28 -15.73 0.16
N PHE A 293 12.97 -15.49 0.05
CA PHE A 293 12.17 -14.84 1.08
C PHE A 293 12.23 -15.63 2.40
N SER A 294 11.96 -16.94 2.36
CA SER A 294 11.98 -17.80 3.56
C SER A 294 13.37 -17.91 4.20
N ALA A 295 14.44 -17.89 3.40
CA ALA A 295 15.80 -17.79 3.92
C ALA A 295 16.03 -16.48 4.67
N GLY A 296 15.49 -15.38 4.15
CA GLY A 296 15.51 -14.09 4.84
C GLY A 296 14.76 -14.14 6.19
N GLU A 297 13.56 -14.72 6.20
CA GLU A 297 12.77 -14.91 7.44
C GLU A 297 13.56 -15.69 8.49
N LEU A 298 14.18 -16.81 8.11
CA LEU A 298 15.01 -17.61 9.01
C LEU A 298 16.17 -16.80 9.60
N VAL A 299 16.86 -16.01 8.77
CA VAL A 299 17.95 -15.14 9.23
C VAL A 299 17.42 -14.08 10.18
N GLY A 300 16.29 -13.42 9.88
CA GLY A 300 15.66 -12.43 10.75
C GLY A 300 15.34 -12.99 12.13
N LEU A 301 14.75 -14.19 12.19
CA LEU A 301 14.46 -14.89 13.43
C LEU A 301 15.73 -15.36 14.17
N ALA A 302 16.70 -15.92 13.46
CA ALA A 302 17.93 -16.46 14.05
C ALA A 302 18.81 -15.35 14.65
N THR A 303 18.89 -14.21 13.97
CA THR A 303 19.70 -13.05 14.42
C THR A 303 18.95 -12.11 15.35
N ASN A 304 17.68 -12.39 15.64
CA ASN A 304 16.79 -11.55 16.45
C ASN A 304 16.72 -10.11 15.94
N GLY A 305 16.64 -9.92 14.62
CA GLY A 305 16.55 -8.59 14.07
C GLY A 305 16.64 -8.49 12.54
N ALA A 306 16.07 -7.45 12.01
CA ALA A 306 16.10 -7.12 10.60
C ALA A 306 17.49 -6.64 10.13
N GLY A 307 18.34 -6.17 11.04
CA GLY A 307 19.62 -5.56 10.70
C GLY A 307 19.41 -4.37 9.76
N ARG A 308 20.21 -4.31 8.68
CA ARG A 308 20.09 -3.27 7.64
C ARG A 308 19.09 -3.62 6.52
N SER A 309 18.41 -4.76 6.60
CA SER A 309 17.50 -5.20 5.53
C SER A 309 16.40 -4.20 5.17
N PRO A 310 15.80 -3.44 6.11
CA PRO A 310 14.81 -2.40 5.77
C PRO A 310 15.31 -1.30 4.82
N HIS A 311 16.63 -1.10 4.71
CA HIS A 311 17.25 -0.12 3.82
C HIS A 311 17.55 -0.67 2.41
N PHE A 312 17.23 -1.92 2.15
CA PHE A 312 17.39 -2.58 0.85
C PHE A 312 16.03 -2.89 0.20
N LEU A 313 14.96 -2.38 0.78
CA LEU A 313 13.61 -2.53 0.25
C LEU A 313 13.23 -1.26 -0.50
N GLU A 314 13.00 -1.42 -1.77
CA GLU A 314 12.62 -0.54 -2.89
C GLU A 314 13.63 -0.38 -3.97
#